data_3f84dc8a182813192d3a510c08c80cde
#
_entry.id   3f84dc8a182813192d3a510c08c80cde
#
_cell.length_a   1.000
_cell.length_b   1.000
_cell.length_c   1.000
_cell.angle_alpha   90.00
_cell.angle_beta   90.00
_cell.angle_gamma   90.00
#
_symmetry.space_group_name_H-M   'P 1'
#
loop_
_entity.id
_entity.type
_entity.pdbx_description
1 polymer ?
#
loop_
_entity_poly.entity_id
_entity_poly.type
_entity_poly.pdbx_seq_one_letter_code
_entity_poly.pdbx_strand_id
1 'polypeptide(L)'
;MESFLVAVNAVIPFFCYLALGYTMKIRGVVKEEFLQKLNQMVFRVFYPFMTFYNIYKADAESLPRPLLLVFTGASILIVEAILIVIIPKIVKENPRRGVIIQAIFRSNFVLFGLPLTIAVFGDSAASIAAMMVTVVVSIYNTTSVFILEMFNGEGKSDIKKTLKAVAANPLLQGAIVGMIFFFLGIKLPGSLVTPISAFSNMTSPLAIYVLGGTLQFKAIRKNLKYLVPTLTCKLFILPAIIIAIAYAFGLRGLELFLLIAVYATPVAAASYPMAQNMGGDGELAGQFVVISTAVSMFTLFLWIFFMKSVGLI
;
A
#
# COMPACT_ATOMS: atom_id res chain seq x y z
N MET A 1 14.74 -10.62 -18.84
CA MET A 1 14.97 -9.19 -19.19
C MET A 1 13.65 -8.40 -19.14
N GLU A 2 12.57 -8.91 -19.69
CA GLU A 2 11.24 -8.26 -19.70
C GLU A 2 10.71 -7.93 -18.29
N SER A 3 10.74 -8.87 -17.36
CA SER A 3 10.26 -8.65 -15.99
C SER A 3 11.03 -7.54 -15.23
N PHE A 4 12.33 -7.39 -15.53
CA PHE A 4 13.14 -6.31 -14.97
C PHE A 4 12.73 -4.97 -15.58
N LEU A 5 12.55 -4.89 -16.89
CA LEU A 5 12.09 -3.68 -17.57
C LEU A 5 10.71 -3.23 -17.07
N VAL A 6 9.80 -4.17 -16.80
CA VAL A 6 8.49 -3.86 -16.22
C VAL A 6 8.63 -3.25 -14.82
N ALA A 7 9.45 -3.83 -13.97
CA ALA A 7 9.71 -3.26 -12.63
C ALA A 7 10.32 -1.85 -12.73
N VAL A 8 11.28 -1.65 -13.65
CA VAL A 8 11.88 -0.33 -13.92
C VAL A 8 10.83 0.67 -14.41
N ASN A 9 9.99 0.29 -15.38
CA ASN A 9 8.93 1.16 -15.90
C ASN A 9 7.88 1.54 -14.85
N ALA A 10 7.58 0.67 -13.90
CA ALA A 10 6.70 0.97 -12.78
C ALA A 10 7.32 1.95 -11.77
N VAL A 11 8.65 1.91 -11.64
CA VAL A 11 9.39 2.73 -10.65
C VAL A 11 9.74 4.11 -11.18
N ILE A 12 10.01 4.28 -12.47
CA ILE A 12 10.39 5.56 -13.08
C ILE A 12 9.37 6.67 -12.80
N PRO A 13 8.06 6.50 -13.03
CA PRO A 13 7.07 7.55 -12.73
C PRO A 13 7.07 7.94 -11.25
N PHE A 14 7.23 6.97 -10.34
CA PHE A 14 7.34 7.23 -8.91
C PHE A 14 8.50 8.18 -8.60
N PHE A 15 9.70 7.88 -9.09
CA PHE A 15 10.86 8.74 -8.86
C PHE A 15 10.79 10.07 -9.60
N CYS A 16 10.12 10.15 -10.75
CA CYS A 16 9.86 11.43 -11.43
C CYS A 16 9.00 12.36 -10.56
N TYR A 17 7.89 11.87 -9.99
CA TYR A 17 7.03 12.67 -9.09
C TYR A 17 7.77 13.04 -7.81
N LEU A 18 8.53 12.14 -7.23
CA LEU A 18 9.33 12.36 -6.04
C LEU A 18 10.42 13.42 -6.28
N ALA A 19 11.17 13.29 -7.37
CA ALA A 19 12.22 14.23 -7.76
C ALA A 19 11.65 15.63 -8.07
N LEU A 20 10.46 15.70 -8.70
CA LEU A 20 9.79 16.96 -8.95
C LEU A 20 9.44 17.65 -7.62
N GLY A 21 8.83 16.97 -6.67
CA GLY A 21 8.50 17.51 -5.34
C GLY A 21 9.74 17.99 -4.60
N TYR A 22 10.80 17.18 -4.58
CA TYR A 22 12.08 17.52 -3.97
C TYR A 22 12.73 18.76 -4.61
N THR A 23 12.78 18.81 -5.95
CA THR A 23 13.38 19.91 -6.71
C THR A 23 12.63 21.22 -6.49
N MET A 24 11.29 21.19 -6.50
CA MET A 24 10.46 22.38 -6.24
C MET A 24 10.68 22.93 -4.83
N LYS A 25 10.87 22.04 -3.83
CA LYS A 25 11.18 22.42 -2.45
C LYS A 25 12.56 23.08 -2.36
N ILE A 26 13.61 22.47 -2.95
CA ILE A 26 14.99 23.02 -2.88
C ILE A 26 15.09 24.37 -3.60
N ARG A 27 14.40 24.51 -4.74
CA ARG A 27 14.36 25.76 -5.49
C ARG A 27 13.51 26.86 -4.82
N GLY A 28 12.88 26.57 -3.68
CA GLY A 28 12.03 27.53 -2.97
C GLY A 28 10.70 27.87 -3.64
N VAL A 29 10.34 27.15 -4.72
CA VAL A 29 9.06 27.33 -5.42
C VAL A 29 7.90 26.91 -4.53
N VAL A 30 8.12 25.88 -3.72
CA VAL A 30 7.11 25.33 -2.80
C VAL A 30 7.62 25.36 -1.37
N LYS A 31 6.83 25.95 -0.48
CA LYS A 31 7.13 26.05 0.95
C LYS A 31 6.61 24.80 1.71
N GLU A 32 7.22 24.52 2.85
CA GLU A 32 6.84 23.43 3.76
C GLU A 32 5.34 23.47 4.12
N GLU A 33 4.85 24.67 4.47
CA GLU A 33 3.46 24.88 4.85
C GLU A 33 2.47 24.48 3.72
N PHE A 34 2.81 24.80 2.46
CA PHE A 34 2.01 24.38 1.31
C PHE A 34 1.99 22.85 1.18
N LEU A 35 3.15 22.20 1.32
CA LEU A 35 3.25 20.74 1.23
C LEU A 35 2.41 20.04 2.31
N GLN A 36 2.42 20.58 3.53
CA GLN A 36 1.59 20.06 4.62
C GLN A 36 0.10 20.23 4.34
N LYS A 37 -0.34 21.40 3.84
CA LYS A 37 -1.74 21.64 3.45
C LYS A 37 -2.15 20.75 2.27
N LEU A 38 -1.27 20.59 1.27
CA LEU A 38 -1.50 19.69 0.14
C LEU A 38 -1.62 18.24 0.61
N ASN A 39 -0.77 17.79 1.55
CA ASN A 39 -0.87 16.45 2.14
C ASN A 39 -2.22 16.20 2.83
N GLN A 40 -2.70 17.19 3.60
CA GLN A 40 -4.01 17.12 4.25
C GLN A 40 -5.14 17.06 3.21
N MET A 41 -5.06 17.86 2.13
CA MET A 41 -6.04 17.84 1.04
C MET A 41 -6.04 16.48 0.31
N VAL A 42 -4.86 15.94 0.00
CA VAL A 42 -4.73 14.60 -0.60
C VAL A 42 -5.38 13.55 0.31
N PHE A 43 -5.09 13.59 1.62
CA PHE A 43 -5.65 12.64 2.57
C PHE A 43 -7.17 12.77 2.73
N ARG A 44 -7.70 14.00 2.85
CA ARG A 44 -9.12 14.23 3.17
C ARG A 44 -10.04 14.23 1.96
N VAL A 45 -9.54 14.54 0.78
CA VAL A 45 -10.35 14.68 -0.45
C VAL A 45 -10.01 13.60 -1.45
N PHE A 46 -8.77 13.50 -1.89
CA PHE A 46 -8.41 12.62 -3.01
C PHE A 46 -8.46 11.13 -2.64
N TYR A 47 -7.97 10.75 -1.45
CA TYR A 47 -8.01 9.33 -1.01
C TYR A 47 -9.43 8.76 -0.91
N PRO A 48 -10.45 9.43 -0.39
CA PRO A 48 -11.84 8.95 -0.46
C PRO A 48 -12.31 8.64 -1.88
N PHE A 49 -12.01 9.53 -2.85
CA PHE A 49 -12.33 9.25 -4.25
C PHE A 49 -11.58 8.03 -4.80
N MET A 50 -10.31 7.88 -4.46
CA MET A 50 -9.51 6.73 -4.88
C MET A 50 -10.04 5.43 -4.28
N THR A 51 -10.35 5.40 -2.99
CA THR A 51 -10.88 4.19 -2.34
C THR A 51 -12.28 3.84 -2.84
N PHE A 52 -13.15 4.83 -3.00
CA PHE A 52 -14.46 4.66 -3.63
C PHE A 52 -14.33 4.08 -5.03
N TYR A 53 -13.55 4.74 -5.89
CA TYR A 53 -13.47 4.37 -7.30
C TYR A 53 -12.85 2.99 -7.53
N ASN A 54 -11.83 2.63 -6.74
CA ASN A 54 -11.21 1.31 -6.84
C ASN A 54 -12.18 0.16 -6.51
N ILE A 55 -13.11 0.37 -5.57
CA ILE A 55 -14.15 -0.62 -5.23
C ILE A 55 -15.29 -0.56 -6.24
N TYR A 56 -15.74 0.64 -6.59
CA TYR A 56 -16.85 0.86 -7.53
C TYR A 56 -16.62 0.21 -8.90
N LYS A 57 -15.39 0.29 -9.43
CA LYS A 57 -15.04 -0.26 -10.75
C LYS A 57 -14.75 -1.76 -10.75
N ALA A 58 -14.79 -2.42 -9.59
CA ALA A 58 -14.52 -3.85 -9.51
C ALA A 58 -15.58 -4.66 -10.28
N ASP A 59 -15.15 -5.73 -10.93
CA ASP A 59 -16.00 -6.61 -11.69
C ASP A 59 -16.29 -7.88 -10.87
N ALA A 60 -17.55 -8.07 -10.48
CA ALA A 60 -17.97 -9.22 -9.70
C ALA A 60 -17.95 -10.54 -10.48
N GLU A 61 -17.93 -10.49 -11.84
CA GLU A 61 -17.91 -11.70 -12.67
C GLU A 61 -16.51 -12.33 -12.74
N SER A 62 -15.46 -11.57 -12.41
CA SER A 62 -14.04 -12.00 -12.46
C SER A 62 -13.50 -12.41 -11.09
N LEU A 63 -14.30 -13.11 -10.27
CA LEU A 63 -13.86 -13.51 -8.93
C LEU A 63 -12.72 -14.54 -8.98
N PRO A 64 -11.61 -14.32 -8.28
CA PRO A 64 -10.58 -15.33 -8.05
C PRO A 64 -11.15 -16.55 -7.31
N ARG A 65 -10.42 -17.67 -7.35
CA ARG A 65 -10.81 -18.84 -6.55
C ARG A 65 -11.06 -18.43 -5.09
N PRO A 66 -12.15 -18.91 -4.46
CA PRO A 66 -12.44 -18.58 -3.06
C PRO A 66 -11.28 -18.86 -2.10
N LEU A 67 -10.50 -19.94 -2.36
CA LEU A 67 -9.31 -20.27 -1.59
C LEU A 67 -8.27 -19.14 -1.61
N LEU A 68 -8.00 -18.52 -2.77
CA LEU A 68 -7.05 -17.41 -2.88
C LEU A 68 -7.53 -16.19 -2.10
N LEU A 69 -8.81 -15.85 -2.20
CA LEU A 69 -9.39 -14.70 -1.47
C LEU A 69 -9.34 -14.89 0.04
N VAL A 70 -9.79 -16.06 0.52
CA VAL A 70 -9.79 -16.39 1.94
C VAL A 70 -8.36 -16.47 2.48
N PHE A 71 -7.46 -17.14 1.75
CA PHE A 71 -6.05 -17.22 2.14
C PHE A 71 -5.41 -15.84 2.23
N THR A 72 -5.61 -14.98 1.22
CA THR A 72 -5.04 -13.63 1.21
C THR A 72 -5.58 -12.79 2.36
N GLY A 73 -6.90 -12.75 2.54
CA GLY A 73 -7.51 -12.00 3.63
C GLY A 73 -7.07 -12.49 5.01
N ALA A 74 -7.13 -13.81 5.24
CA ALA A 74 -6.73 -14.42 6.50
C ALA A 74 -5.23 -14.20 6.79
N SER A 75 -4.36 -14.39 5.79
CA SER A 75 -2.92 -14.20 5.97
C SER A 75 -2.56 -12.74 6.30
N ILE A 76 -3.22 -11.75 5.68
CA ILE A 76 -3.01 -10.35 6.03
C ILE A 76 -3.38 -10.11 7.50
N LEU A 77 -4.58 -10.53 7.92
CA LEU A 77 -5.07 -10.32 9.29
C LEU A 77 -4.21 -11.07 10.33
N ILE A 78 -3.76 -12.28 10.03
CA ILE A 78 -2.87 -13.05 10.91
C ILE A 78 -1.51 -12.35 11.05
N VAL A 79 -0.92 -11.91 9.94
CA VAL A 79 0.35 -11.15 9.96
C VAL A 79 0.20 -9.89 10.78
N GLU A 80 -0.86 -9.12 10.59
CA GLU A 80 -1.15 -7.92 11.38
C GLU A 80 -1.28 -8.22 12.87
N ALA A 81 -2.04 -9.26 13.25
CA ALA A 81 -2.20 -9.67 14.64
C ALA A 81 -0.85 -10.05 15.28
N ILE A 82 -0.01 -10.79 14.57
CA ILE A 82 1.34 -11.13 15.02
C ILE A 82 2.19 -9.87 15.21
N LEU A 83 2.16 -8.95 14.26
CA LEU A 83 2.95 -7.71 14.32
C LEU A 83 2.48 -6.78 15.43
N ILE A 84 1.17 -6.69 15.70
CA ILE A 84 0.60 -5.92 16.82
C ILE A 84 1.14 -6.43 18.18
N VAL A 85 1.40 -7.73 18.31
CA VAL A 85 1.94 -8.32 19.53
C VAL A 85 3.48 -8.19 19.62
N ILE A 86 4.18 -8.34 18.49
CA ILE A 86 5.66 -8.38 18.46
C ILE A 86 6.26 -6.98 18.48
N ILE A 87 5.79 -6.07 17.63
CA ILE A 87 6.42 -4.76 17.43
C ILE A 87 6.46 -3.91 18.72
N PRO A 88 5.42 -3.87 19.57
CA PRO A 88 5.48 -3.14 20.83
C PRO A 88 6.54 -3.63 21.82
N LYS A 89 7.00 -4.88 21.70
CA LYS A 89 8.08 -5.45 22.54
C LYS A 89 9.47 -4.96 22.11
N ILE A 90 9.61 -4.54 20.85
CA ILE A 90 10.89 -4.16 20.24
C ILE A 90 11.01 -2.64 20.11
N VAL A 91 9.91 -1.96 19.81
CA VAL A 91 9.83 -0.52 19.54
C VAL A 91 9.09 0.16 20.68
N LYS A 92 9.71 1.16 21.31
CA LYS A 92 9.13 1.84 22.48
C LYS A 92 8.17 2.98 22.10
N GLU A 93 8.46 3.68 21.02
CA GLU A 93 7.71 4.88 20.60
C GLU A 93 6.44 4.50 19.82
N ASN A 94 5.27 4.83 20.39
CA ASN A 94 3.97 4.54 19.79
C ASN A 94 3.84 5.01 18.33
N PRO A 95 4.20 6.27 17.95
CA PRO A 95 4.06 6.72 16.57
C PRO A 95 4.86 5.87 15.56
N ARG A 96 5.94 5.22 15.99
CA ARG A 96 6.75 4.34 15.14
C ARG A 96 6.19 2.93 15.04
N ARG A 97 5.50 2.44 16.09
CA ARG A 97 4.89 1.09 16.10
C ARG A 97 3.91 0.91 14.95
N GLY A 98 2.92 1.79 14.87
CA GLY A 98 1.91 1.74 13.81
C GLY A 98 2.52 1.84 12.41
N VAL A 99 3.52 2.69 12.23
CA VAL A 99 4.22 2.88 10.96
C VAL A 99 5.03 1.65 10.55
N ILE A 100 5.76 1.01 11.47
CA ILE A 100 6.53 -0.21 11.21
C ILE A 100 5.60 -1.38 10.88
N ILE A 101 4.53 -1.56 11.65
CA ILE A 101 3.53 -2.58 11.38
C ILE A 101 2.96 -2.38 9.97
N GLN A 102 2.51 -1.15 9.67
CA GLN A 102 1.98 -0.81 8.36
C GLN A 102 3.00 -1.06 7.24
N ALA A 103 4.27 -0.71 7.44
CA ALA A 103 5.33 -0.91 6.43
C ALA A 103 5.57 -2.40 6.13
N ILE A 104 5.40 -3.30 7.09
CA ILE A 104 5.61 -4.74 6.89
C ILE A 104 4.45 -5.36 6.10
N PHE A 105 3.19 -5.12 6.49
CA PHE A 105 2.07 -5.83 5.83
C PHE A 105 1.55 -5.11 4.59
N ARG A 106 1.52 -3.77 4.57
CA ARG A 106 0.88 -3.00 3.52
C ARG A 106 1.78 -2.78 2.31
N SER A 107 1.34 -3.22 1.16
CA SER A 107 2.05 -3.12 -0.11
C SER A 107 1.39 -2.16 -1.09
N ASN A 108 2.16 -1.67 -2.05
CA ASN A 108 1.68 -0.85 -3.16
C ASN A 108 1.21 -1.74 -4.32
N PHE A 109 0.22 -2.59 -4.03
CA PHE A 109 -0.29 -3.59 -4.97
C PHE A 109 -0.87 -2.96 -6.24
N VAL A 110 -1.52 -1.79 -6.12
CA VAL A 110 -2.13 -1.10 -7.28
C VAL A 110 -1.10 -0.65 -8.29
N LEU A 111 -0.02 0.01 -7.83
CA LEU A 111 0.98 0.61 -8.72
C LEU A 111 2.02 -0.40 -9.23
N PHE A 112 2.29 -1.45 -8.46
CA PHE A 112 3.33 -2.43 -8.79
C PHE A 112 2.76 -3.82 -9.06
N GLY A 113 1.89 -4.31 -8.19
CA GLY A 113 1.41 -5.68 -8.26
C GLY A 113 0.54 -5.95 -9.49
N LEU A 114 -0.41 -5.07 -9.78
CA LEU A 114 -1.30 -5.22 -10.94
C LEU A 114 -0.53 -5.17 -12.27
N PRO A 115 0.28 -4.11 -12.58
CA PRO A 115 1.04 -4.09 -13.83
C PRO A 115 2.03 -5.24 -13.96
N LEU A 116 2.68 -5.63 -12.85
CA LEU A 116 3.62 -6.73 -12.84
C LEU A 116 2.94 -8.08 -13.14
N THR A 117 1.72 -8.28 -12.61
CA THR A 117 0.94 -9.49 -12.89
C THR A 117 0.56 -9.58 -14.36
N ILE A 118 0.09 -8.48 -14.94
CA ILE A 118 -0.25 -8.41 -16.38
C ILE A 118 0.99 -8.67 -17.24
N ALA A 119 2.12 -8.10 -16.88
CA ALA A 119 3.36 -8.29 -17.64
C ALA A 119 3.90 -9.73 -17.63
N VAL A 120 3.67 -10.48 -16.54
CA VAL A 120 4.15 -11.87 -16.41
C VAL A 120 3.17 -12.88 -16.97
N PHE A 121 1.86 -12.65 -16.84
CA PHE A 121 0.80 -13.60 -17.21
C PHE A 121 -0.10 -13.11 -18.36
N GLY A 122 0.13 -11.91 -18.88
CA GLY A 122 -0.66 -11.34 -19.95
C GLY A 122 -1.99 -10.73 -19.49
N ASP A 123 -2.76 -10.22 -20.47
CA ASP A 123 -4.03 -9.53 -20.23
C ASP A 123 -5.11 -10.43 -19.62
N SER A 124 -5.02 -11.73 -19.81
CA SER A 124 -5.93 -12.71 -19.21
C SER A 124 -5.93 -12.69 -17.68
N ALA A 125 -4.81 -12.28 -17.06
CA ALA A 125 -4.69 -12.14 -15.61
C ALA A 125 -5.21 -10.80 -15.08
N ALA A 126 -5.51 -9.83 -15.95
CA ALA A 126 -5.85 -8.47 -15.56
C ALA A 126 -7.10 -8.40 -14.69
N SER A 127 -8.17 -9.12 -15.05
CA SER A 127 -9.43 -9.13 -14.30
C SER A 127 -9.26 -9.72 -12.90
N ILE A 128 -8.56 -10.85 -12.79
CA ILE A 128 -8.29 -11.51 -11.50
C ILE A 128 -7.43 -10.60 -10.60
N ALA A 129 -6.38 -10.00 -11.17
CA ALA A 129 -5.52 -9.07 -10.46
C ALA A 129 -6.26 -7.81 -10.02
N ALA A 130 -7.14 -7.25 -10.85
CA ALA A 130 -7.97 -6.09 -10.51
C ALA A 130 -8.95 -6.40 -9.37
N MET A 131 -9.54 -7.59 -9.35
CA MET A 131 -10.42 -8.02 -8.26
C MET A 131 -9.63 -8.22 -6.95
N MET A 132 -8.43 -8.79 -7.02
CA MET A 132 -7.52 -8.87 -5.88
C MET A 132 -7.15 -7.49 -5.33
N VAL A 133 -6.96 -6.47 -6.21
CA VAL A 133 -6.74 -5.08 -5.76
C VAL A 133 -7.88 -4.62 -4.87
N THR A 134 -9.12 -4.85 -5.29
CA THR A 134 -10.30 -4.41 -4.53
C THR A 134 -10.35 -5.02 -3.14
N VAL A 135 -10.13 -6.31 -3.02
CA VAL A 135 -10.14 -7.02 -1.72
C VAL A 135 -8.98 -6.59 -0.85
N VAL A 136 -7.76 -6.65 -1.38
CA VAL A 136 -6.52 -6.36 -0.64
C VAL A 136 -6.46 -4.91 -0.19
N VAL A 137 -6.80 -3.95 -1.06
CA VAL A 137 -6.76 -2.52 -0.72
C VAL A 137 -7.82 -2.17 0.30
N SER A 138 -9.00 -2.80 0.25
CA SER A 138 -10.05 -2.60 1.25
C SER A 138 -9.59 -3.07 2.63
N ILE A 139 -8.98 -4.25 2.73
CA ILE A 139 -8.39 -4.76 3.98
C ILE A 139 -7.28 -3.80 4.45
N TYR A 140 -6.31 -3.50 3.60
CA TYR A 140 -5.19 -2.62 3.93
C TYR A 140 -5.63 -1.24 4.43
N ASN A 141 -6.61 -0.62 3.80
CA ASN A 141 -7.08 0.69 4.22
C ASN A 141 -7.77 0.63 5.59
N THR A 142 -8.63 -0.35 5.80
CA THR A 142 -9.37 -0.53 7.05
C THR A 142 -8.43 -0.82 8.22
N THR A 143 -7.57 -1.81 8.06
CA THR A 143 -6.67 -2.25 9.13
C THR A 143 -5.55 -1.25 9.41
N SER A 144 -5.02 -0.58 8.37
CA SER A 144 -4.03 0.49 8.55
C SER A 144 -4.58 1.65 9.38
N VAL A 145 -5.84 2.07 9.12
CA VAL A 145 -6.48 3.11 9.93
C VAL A 145 -6.60 2.65 11.37
N PHE A 146 -7.07 1.43 11.59
CA PHE A 146 -7.20 0.86 12.94
C PHE A 146 -5.85 0.80 13.67
N ILE A 147 -4.80 0.32 13.00
CA ILE A 147 -3.46 0.18 13.58
C ILE A 147 -2.85 1.56 13.90
N LEU A 148 -2.95 2.52 12.98
CA LEU A 148 -2.43 3.86 13.24
C LEU A 148 -3.16 4.55 14.38
N GLU A 149 -4.50 4.43 14.47
CA GLU A 149 -5.27 4.96 15.58
C GLU A 149 -4.97 4.24 16.91
N MET A 150 -4.74 2.92 16.88
CA MET A 150 -4.38 2.15 18.07
C MET A 150 -3.05 2.63 18.68
N PHE A 151 -2.10 3.04 17.85
CA PHE A 151 -0.79 3.53 18.27
C PHE A 151 -0.66 5.06 18.17
N ASN A 152 -1.77 5.79 18.00
CA ASN A 152 -1.80 7.23 17.98
C ASN A 152 -1.69 7.77 19.43
N GLY A 153 -0.71 8.65 19.64
CA GLY A 153 -0.64 9.47 20.84
C GLY A 153 -0.04 8.84 22.09
N GLU A 154 -0.20 9.56 23.17
CA GLU A 154 0.38 9.32 24.48
C GLU A 154 -0.55 8.44 25.35
N GLY A 155 -0.40 7.12 25.31
CA GLY A 155 -1.00 6.31 26.34
C GLY A 155 -2.06 5.30 25.90
N LYS A 156 -2.85 4.80 26.85
CA LYS A 156 -3.82 3.72 26.65
C LYS A 156 -4.87 4.08 25.60
N SER A 157 -4.89 3.35 24.52
CA SER A 157 -5.90 3.46 23.47
C SER A 157 -7.29 3.19 24.08
N ASP A 158 -8.15 4.20 24.10
CA ASP A 158 -9.57 4.01 24.40
C ASP A 158 -10.23 3.42 23.14
N ILE A 159 -10.66 2.17 23.23
CA ILE A 159 -11.28 1.44 22.12
C ILE A 159 -12.46 2.23 21.51
N LYS A 160 -13.26 2.92 22.34
CA LYS A 160 -14.38 3.73 21.83
C LYS A 160 -13.90 4.92 21.02
N LYS A 161 -12.84 5.60 21.47
CA LYS A 161 -12.22 6.70 20.72
C LYS A 161 -11.62 6.19 19.41
N THR A 162 -10.89 5.07 19.45
CA THR A 162 -10.33 4.44 18.26
C THR A 162 -11.41 4.07 17.24
N LEU A 163 -12.49 3.42 17.66
CA LEU A 163 -13.60 3.06 16.76
C LEU A 163 -14.28 4.30 16.17
N LYS A 164 -14.48 5.36 16.97
CA LYS A 164 -15.05 6.62 16.46
C LYS A 164 -14.12 7.30 15.45
N ALA A 165 -12.81 7.35 15.70
CA ALA A 165 -11.83 7.91 14.80
C ALA A 165 -11.74 7.09 13.49
N VAL A 166 -11.78 5.76 13.58
CA VAL A 166 -11.84 4.84 12.44
C VAL A 166 -13.10 5.11 11.60
N ALA A 167 -14.29 5.22 12.21
CA ALA A 167 -15.54 5.51 11.50
C ALA A 167 -15.55 6.90 10.83
N ALA A 168 -14.89 7.88 11.45
CA ALA A 168 -14.74 9.22 10.91
C ALA A 168 -13.63 9.35 9.85
N ASN A 169 -12.85 8.30 9.61
CA ASN A 169 -11.72 8.36 8.68
C ASN A 169 -12.22 8.46 7.23
N PRO A 170 -11.75 9.48 6.47
CA PRO A 170 -12.22 9.72 5.11
C PRO A 170 -11.95 8.56 4.14
N LEU A 171 -10.85 7.82 4.32
CA LEU A 171 -10.56 6.65 3.48
C LEU A 171 -11.60 5.55 3.66
N LEU A 172 -12.01 5.28 4.92
CA LEU A 172 -13.04 4.29 5.21
C LEU A 172 -14.41 4.72 4.71
N GLN A 173 -14.74 6.00 4.85
CA GLN A 173 -16.00 6.53 4.31
C GLN A 173 -16.08 6.33 2.80
N GLY A 174 -14.99 6.63 2.07
CA GLY A 174 -14.90 6.34 0.63
C GLY A 174 -15.03 4.85 0.31
N ALA A 175 -14.40 3.98 1.10
CA ALA A 175 -14.51 2.53 0.92
C ALA A 175 -15.93 2.01 1.20
N ILE A 176 -16.59 2.45 2.27
CA ILE A 176 -17.96 2.05 2.62
C ILE A 176 -18.92 2.46 1.51
N VAL A 177 -18.85 3.71 1.04
CA VAL A 177 -19.68 4.18 -0.07
C VAL A 177 -19.42 3.33 -1.33
N GLY A 178 -18.16 3.06 -1.66
CA GLY A 178 -17.79 2.19 -2.77
C GLY A 178 -18.38 0.78 -2.65
N MET A 179 -18.34 0.17 -1.46
CA MET A 179 -18.95 -1.14 -1.21
C MET A 179 -20.48 -1.12 -1.36
N ILE A 180 -21.16 -0.08 -0.89
CA ILE A 180 -22.61 0.08 -1.07
C ILE A 180 -22.94 0.09 -2.56
N PHE A 181 -22.25 0.89 -3.36
CA PHE A 181 -22.48 0.96 -4.80
C PHE A 181 -22.18 -0.37 -5.51
N PHE A 182 -21.10 -1.03 -5.11
CA PHE A 182 -20.71 -2.33 -5.66
C PHE A 182 -21.76 -3.42 -5.38
N PHE A 183 -22.17 -3.59 -4.11
CA PHE A 183 -23.12 -4.64 -3.74
C PHE A 183 -24.56 -4.38 -4.23
N LEU A 184 -24.96 -3.11 -4.32
CA LEU A 184 -26.28 -2.74 -4.87
C LEU A 184 -26.31 -2.67 -6.40
N GLY A 185 -25.17 -2.86 -7.07
CA GLY A 185 -25.06 -2.76 -8.52
C GLY A 185 -25.37 -1.36 -9.08
N ILE A 186 -25.20 -0.31 -8.26
CA ILE A 186 -25.52 1.07 -8.67
C ILE A 186 -24.49 1.55 -9.69
N LYS A 187 -24.97 1.86 -10.90
CA LYS A 187 -24.12 2.42 -11.97
C LYS A 187 -24.29 3.93 -12.07
N LEU A 188 -23.22 4.66 -11.90
CA LEU A 188 -23.20 6.10 -12.09
C LEU A 188 -23.15 6.47 -13.58
N PRO A 189 -23.79 7.59 -13.98
CA PRO A 189 -23.63 8.11 -15.33
C PRO A 189 -22.18 8.52 -15.60
N GLY A 190 -21.72 8.39 -16.85
CA GLY A 190 -20.34 8.70 -17.24
C GLY A 190 -19.88 10.11 -16.86
N SER A 191 -20.80 11.09 -16.86
CA SER A 191 -20.56 12.46 -16.42
C SER A 191 -20.10 12.59 -14.96
N LEU A 192 -20.48 11.63 -14.09
CA LEU A 192 -20.01 11.55 -12.71
C LEU A 192 -18.76 10.65 -12.57
N VAL A 193 -18.69 9.57 -13.33
CA VAL A 193 -17.55 8.64 -13.30
C VAL A 193 -16.27 9.33 -13.75
N THR A 194 -16.33 10.16 -14.79
CA THR A 194 -15.15 10.85 -15.34
C THR A 194 -14.43 11.72 -14.29
N PRO A 195 -15.06 12.68 -13.60
CA PRO A 195 -14.38 13.46 -12.57
C PRO A 195 -13.93 12.62 -11.38
N ILE A 196 -14.72 11.63 -10.95
CA ILE A 196 -14.35 10.72 -9.86
C ILE A 196 -13.07 9.97 -10.20
N SER A 197 -12.96 9.40 -11.41
CA SER A 197 -11.76 8.71 -11.85
C SER A 197 -10.56 9.64 -11.97
N ALA A 198 -10.76 10.89 -12.41
CA ALA A 198 -9.70 11.89 -12.48
C ALA A 198 -9.12 12.19 -11.08
N PHE A 199 -9.96 12.47 -10.07
CA PHE A 199 -9.53 12.64 -8.68
C PHE A 199 -8.82 11.40 -8.13
N SER A 200 -9.35 10.21 -8.42
CA SER A 200 -8.72 8.93 -8.03
C SER A 200 -7.30 8.81 -8.60
N ASN A 201 -7.14 9.08 -9.89
CA ASN A 201 -5.87 8.95 -10.60
C ASN A 201 -4.80 9.98 -10.17
N MET A 202 -5.23 11.17 -9.73
CA MET A 202 -4.33 12.21 -9.21
C MET A 202 -3.81 11.91 -7.80
N THR A 203 -4.47 11.06 -7.04
CA THR A 203 -4.17 10.81 -5.62
C THR A 203 -2.74 10.35 -5.40
N SER A 204 -2.30 9.28 -6.07
CA SER A 204 -0.95 8.75 -5.90
C SER A 204 0.15 9.69 -6.41
N PRO A 205 0.07 10.30 -7.60
CA PRO A 205 1.04 11.31 -8.04
C PRO A 205 1.21 12.46 -7.06
N LEU A 206 0.11 13.02 -6.54
CA LEU A 206 0.16 14.11 -5.57
C LEU A 206 0.77 13.67 -4.23
N ALA A 207 0.42 12.48 -3.72
CA ALA A 207 1.00 11.95 -2.49
C ALA A 207 2.52 11.75 -2.61
N ILE A 208 3.00 11.24 -3.75
CA ILE A 208 4.43 11.01 -4.01
C ILE A 208 5.16 12.35 -4.20
N TYR A 209 4.54 13.31 -4.87
CA TYR A 209 5.08 14.67 -5.00
C TYR A 209 5.29 15.33 -3.64
N VAL A 210 4.29 15.27 -2.76
CA VAL A 210 4.39 15.81 -1.39
C VAL A 210 5.48 15.09 -0.61
N LEU A 211 5.54 13.76 -0.70
CA LEU A 211 6.58 12.95 -0.07
C LEU A 211 7.97 13.41 -0.51
N GLY A 212 8.18 13.64 -1.82
CA GLY A 212 9.44 14.16 -2.35
C GLY A 212 9.85 15.49 -1.74
N GLY A 213 8.90 16.44 -1.62
CA GLY A 213 9.14 17.75 -1.04
C GLY A 213 9.38 17.75 0.47
N THR A 214 8.91 16.73 1.18
CA THR A 214 9.07 16.60 2.66
C THR A 214 10.18 15.64 3.07
N LEU A 215 10.77 14.89 2.13
CA LEU A 215 11.79 13.88 2.43
C LEU A 215 13.09 14.50 2.94
N GLN A 216 13.59 13.99 4.07
CA GLN A 216 14.84 14.39 4.69
C GLN A 216 15.89 13.26 4.59
N PHE A 217 16.74 13.30 3.58
CA PHE A 217 17.76 12.27 3.33
C PHE A 217 18.74 12.09 4.50
N LYS A 218 19.10 13.18 5.21
CA LYS A 218 20.01 13.12 6.36
C LYS A 218 19.46 12.29 7.52
N ALA A 219 18.15 12.22 7.67
CA ALA A 219 17.50 11.47 8.73
C ALA A 219 17.43 9.96 8.46
N ILE A 220 17.63 9.51 7.22
CA ILE A 220 17.65 8.08 6.86
C ILE A 220 18.69 7.33 7.69
N ARG A 221 19.90 7.91 7.84
CA ARG A 221 20.98 7.28 8.61
C ARG A 221 20.63 7.04 10.08
N LYS A 222 19.83 7.92 10.69
CA LYS A 222 19.36 7.76 12.08
C LYS A 222 18.34 6.65 12.25
N ASN A 223 17.58 6.36 11.18
CA ASN A 223 16.49 5.39 11.18
C ASN A 223 16.90 4.00 10.63
N LEU A 224 18.18 3.79 10.27
CA LEU A 224 18.64 2.51 9.70
C LEU A 224 18.30 1.30 10.57
N LYS A 225 18.35 1.45 11.90
CA LYS A 225 17.97 0.39 12.86
C LYS A 225 16.52 -0.08 12.72
N TYR A 226 15.62 0.75 12.19
CA TYR A 226 14.22 0.40 11.88
C TYR A 226 14.05 0.04 10.41
N LEU A 227 14.73 0.76 9.51
CA LEU A 227 14.61 0.57 8.06
C LEU A 227 15.09 -0.82 7.62
N VAL A 228 16.29 -1.21 8.02
CA VAL A 228 16.89 -2.46 7.56
C VAL A 228 16.05 -3.68 7.98
N PRO A 229 15.75 -3.92 9.28
CA PRO A 229 15.01 -5.12 9.66
C PRO A 229 13.57 -5.12 9.12
N THR A 230 12.90 -3.97 9.09
CA THR A 230 11.54 -3.85 8.57
C THR A 230 11.48 -4.17 7.09
N LEU A 231 12.37 -3.60 6.28
CA LEU A 231 12.39 -3.84 4.84
C LEU A 231 12.88 -5.24 4.48
N THR A 232 13.82 -5.80 5.24
CA THR A 232 14.21 -7.21 5.10
C THR A 232 13.03 -8.14 5.37
N CYS A 233 12.29 -7.89 6.44
CA CYS A 233 11.08 -8.63 6.74
C CYS A 233 10.06 -8.49 5.60
N LYS A 234 9.78 -7.26 5.17
CA LYS A 234 8.79 -6.92 4.14
C LYS A 234 9.10 -7.52 2.78
N LEU A 235 10.35 -7.39 2.31
CA LEU A 235 10.69 -7.70 0.92
C LEU A 235 11.18 -9.14 0.72
N PHE A 236 11.62 -9.82 1.80
CA PHE A 236 12.17 -11.17 1.72
C PHE A 236 11.49 -12.17 2.66
N ILE A 237 11.48 -11.92 3.98
CA ILE A 237 11.07 -12.94 4.96
C ILE A 237 9.57 -13.22 4.86
N LEU A 238 8.75 -12.18 4.92
CA LEU A 238 7.30 -12.33 4.87
C LEU A 238 6.82 -12.96 3.57
N PRO A 239 7.25 -12.49 2.37
CA PRO A 239 6.88 -13.16 1.12
C PRO A 239 7.30 -14.62 1.07
N ALA A 240 8.52 -14.97 1.54
CA ALA A 240 9.00 -16.35 1.56
C ALA A 240 8.09 -17.25 2.40
N ILE A 241 7.73 -16.81 3.61
CA ILE A 241 6.85 -17.57 4.51
C ILE A 241 5.46 -17.73 3.88
N ILE A 242 4.87 -16.66 3.36
CA ILE A 242 3.53 -16.68 2.76
C ILE A 242 3.48 -17.59 1.54
N ILE A 243 4.48 -17.54 0.65
CA ILE A 243 4.54 -18.40 -0.53
C ILE A 243 4.71 -19.86 -0.15
N ALA A 244 5.56 -20.18 0.83
CA ALA A 244 5.73 -21.55 1.32
C ALA A 244 4.42 -22.13 1.87
N ILE A 245 3.71 -21.35 2.69
CA ILE A 245 2.41 -21.76 3.25
C ILE A 245 1.37 -21.89 2.13
N ALA A 246 1.27 -20.91 1.25
CA ALA A 246 0.32 -20.91 0.12
C ALA A 246 0.55 -22.12 -0.79
N TYR A 247 1.81 -22.47 -1.07
CA TYR A 247 2.16 -23.67 -1.82
C TYR A 247 1.69 -24.95 -1.13
N ALA A 248 1.82 -25.04 0.19
CA ALA A 248 1.32 -26.17 0.98
C ALA A 248 -0.22 -26.27 0.94
N PHE A 249 -0.93 -25.14 0.84
CA PHE A 249 -2.39 -25.11 0.66
C PHE A 249 -2.86 -25.37 -0.78
N GLY A 250 -1.94 -25.66 -1.71
CA GLY A 250 -2.27 -26.03 -3.08
C GLY A 250 -2.47 -24.84 -4.03
N LEU A 251 -2.09 -23.63 -3.67
CA LEU A 251 -2.04 -22.48 -4.58
C LEU A 251 -0.85 -22.64 -5.54
N ARG A 252 -1.03 -22.30 -6.83
CA ARG A 252 -0.04 -22.51 -7.91
C ARG A 252 -0.08 -21.39 -8.94
N GLY A 253 0.99 -21.24 -9.70
CA GLY A 253 1.08 -20.38 -10.88
C GLY A 253 0.66 -18.93 -10.58
N LEU A 254 -0.34 -18.43 -11.30
CA LEU A 254 -0.88 -17.07 -11.12
C LEU A 254 -1.27 -16.75 -9.67
N GLU A 255 -1.84 -17.72 -8.94
CA GLU A 255 -2.27 -17.51 -7.55
C GLU A 255 -1.09 -17.22 -6.61
N LEU A 256 0.01 -17.98 -6.74
CA LEU A 256 1.25 -17.71 -5.99
C LEU A 256 1.87 -16.38 -6.40
N PHE A 257 1.83 -16.04 -7.68
CA PHE A 257 2.37 -14.78 -8.16
C PHE A 257 1.58 -13.57 -7.62
N LEU A 258 0.25 -13.68 -7.56
CA LEU A 258 -0.59 -12.65 -6.95
C LEU A 258 -0.23 -12.43 -5.47
N LEU A 259 0.16 -13.47 -4.74
CA LEU A 259 0.64 -13.33 -3.36
C LEU A 259 2.02 -12.65 -3.30
N ILE A 260 2.94 -12.91 -4.25
CA ILE A 260 4.16 -12.11 -4.39
C ILE A 260 3.81 -10.64 -4.65
N ALA A 261 2.89 -10.39 -5.54
CA ALA A 261 2.44 -9.03 -5.83
C ALA A 261 1.80 -8.35 -4.60
N VAL A 262 1.09 -9.10 -3.74
CA VAL A 262 0.53 -8.60 -2.48
C VAL A 262 1.61 -8.35 -1.42
N TYR A 263 2.61 -9.23 -1.26
CA TYR A 263 3.52 -9.19 -0.11
C TYR A 263 4.92 -8.63 -0.43
N ALA A 264 5.46 -8.85 -1.63
CA ALA A 264 6.83 -8.46 -1.99
C ALA A 264 6.93 -7.10 -2.71
N THR A 265 5.80 -6.50 -3.12
CA THR A 265 5.83 -5.15 -3.69
C THR A 265 6.16 -4.10 -2.62
N PRO A 266 6.68 -2.92 -3.00
CA PRO A 266 7.12 -1.91 -2.03
C PRO A 266 6.00 -1.44 -1.10
N VAL A 267 6.37 -0.74 -0.05
CA VAL A 267 5.42 -0.11 0.88
C VAL A 267 4.50 0.85 0.12
N ALA A 268 3.21 0.83 0.41
CA ALA A 268 2.23 1.66 -0.26
C ALA A 268 2.53 3.16 -0.10
N ALA A 269 2.48 3.93 -1.18
CA ALA A 269 2.65 5.39 -1.14
C ALA A 269 1.68 6.08 -0.18
N ALA A 270 0.47 5.52 -0.03
CA ALA A 270 -0.55 5.98 0.92
C ALA A 270 -0.10 5.91 2.39
N SER A 271 0.89 5.08 2.74
CA SER A 271 1.37 4.93 4.12
C SER A 271 1.96 6.22 4.67
N TYR A 272 2.62 7.03 3.85
CA TYR A 272 3.16 8.32 4.26
C TYR A 272 2.07 9.32 4.68
N PRO A 273 1.12 9.71 3.81
CA PRO A 273 0.08 10.68 4.21
C PRO A 273 -0.83 10.16 5.31
N MET A 274 -1.09 8.85 5.40
CA MET A 274 -1.83 8.27 6.52
C MET A 274 -1.08 8.46 7.83
N ALA A 275 0.18 8.05 7.92
CA ALA A 275 0.99 8.22 9.12
C ALA A 275 1.08 9.70 9.52
N GLN A 276 1.35 10.60 8.57
CA GLN A 276 1.47 12.04 8.82
C GLN A 276 0.20 12.67 9.36
N ASN A 277 -0.98 12.25 8.89
CA ASN A 277 -2.27 12.83 9.30
C ASN A 277 -2.91 12.12 10.50
N MET A 278 -2.40 10.95 10.88
CA MET A 278 -2.97 10.12 11.95
C MET A 278 -2.03 9.96 13.15
N GLY A 279 -1.06 10.87 13.35
CA GLY A 279 -0.19 10.90 14.52
C GLY A 279 0.93 9.85 14.53
N GLY A 280 1.19 9.18 13.40
CA GLY A 280 2.35 8.30 13.22
C GLY A 280 3.63 9.08 12.89
N ASP A 281 4.78 8.40 12.93
CA ASP A 281 6.07 8.94 12.48
C ASP A 281 6.08 9.04 10.93
N GLY A 282 5.58 10.18 10.41
CA GLY A 282 5.48 10.42 8.97
C GLY A 282 6.83 10.43 8.26
N GLU A 283 7.90 10.88 8.94
CA GLU A 283 9.25 10.86 8.36
C GLU A 283 9.72 9.41 8.12
N LEU A 284 9.57 8.54 9.12
CA LEU A 284 9.90 7.13 9.00
C LEU A 284 9.03 6.43 7.95
N ALA A 285 7.73 6.74 7.91
CA ALA A 285 6.81 6.21 6.89
C ALA A 285 7.26 6.58 5.47
N GLY A 286 7.63 7.85 5.25
CA GLY A 286 8.15 8.32 3.97
C GLY A 286 9.44 7.63 3.56
N GLN A 287 10.36 7.41 4.50
CA GLN A 287 11.61 6.68 4.27
C GLN A 287 11.34 5.22 3.89
N PHE A 288 10.39 4.53 4.54
CA PHE A 288 9.98 3.18 4.15
C PHE A 288 9.46 3.14 2.72
N VAL A 289 8.58 4.08 2.35
CA VAL A 289 8.02 4.13 0.98
C VAL A 289 9.12 4.31 -0.06
N VAL A 290 10.01 5.29 0.12
CA VAL A 290 11.05 5.61 -0.88
C VAL A 290 12.07 4.48 -1.01
N ILE A 291 12.60 4.01 0.12
CA ILE A 291 13.68 3.01 0.12
C ILE A 291 13.14 1.66 -0.37
N SER A 292 11.95 1.24 0.11
CA SER A 292 11.35 -0.01 -0.40
C SER A 292 11.09 0.04 -1.90
N THR A 293 10.66 1.21 -2.43
CA THR A 293 10.42 1.38 -3.87
C THR A 293 11.73 1.26 -4.66
N ALA A 294 12.82 1.87 -4.20
CA ALA A 294 14.12 1.75 -4.85
C ALA A 294 14.65 0.30 -4.82
N VAL A 295 14.56 -0.36 -3.68
CA VAL A 295 15.07 -1.72 -3.49
C VAL A 295 14.18 -2.75 -4.19
N SER A 296 12.88 -2.50 -4.30
CA SER A 296 11.91 -3.46 -4.88
C SER A 296 12.18 -3.78 -6.35
N MET A 297 12.85 -2.91 -7.11
CA MET A 297 13.27 -3.23 -8.48
C MET A 297 14.09 -4.51 -8.53
N PHE A 298 15.05 -4.64 -7.62
CA PHE A 298 15.92 -5.80 -7.53
C PHE A 298 15.23 -6.99 -6.85
N THR A 299 14.50 -6.75 -5.76
CA THR A 299 13.88 -7.85 -5.01
C THR A 299 12.74 -8.50 -5.78
N LEU A 300 11.92 -7.75 -6.53
CA LEU A 300 10.89 -8.30 -7.39
C LEU A 300 11.48 -9.10 -8.56
N PHE A 301 12.56 -8.60 -9.16
CA PHE A 301 13.29 -9.38 -10.17
C PHE A 301 13.79 -10.71 -9.59
N LEU A 302 14.41 -10.69 -8.41
CA LEU A 302 14.89 -11.91 -7.73
C LEU A 302 13.75 -12.88 -7.42
N TRP A 303 12.60 -12.39 -6.94
CA TRP A 303 11.43 -13.23 -6.69
C TRP A 303 10.89 -13.87 -7.94
N ILE A 304 10.73 -13.12 -9.04
CA ILE A 304 10.24 -13.65 -10.32
C ILE A 304 11.23 -14.67 -10.88
N PHE A 305 12.53 -14.35 -10.84
CA PHE A 305 13.57 -15.25 -11.29
C PHE A 305 13.56 -16.57 -10.49
N PHE A 306 13.50 -16.47 -9.16
CA PHE A 306 13.42 -17.64 -8.28
C PHE A 306 12.18 -18.48 -8.58
N MET A 307 10.99 -17.89 -8.63
CA MET A 307 9.76 -18.63 -8.87
C MET A 307 9.75 -19.33 -10.24
N LYS A 308 10.27 -18.68 -11.27
CA LYS A 308 10.43 -19.31 -12.62
C LYS A 308 11.47 -20.43 -12.60
N SER A 309 12.60 -20.25 -11.92
CA SER A 309 13.68 -21.27 -11.89
C SER A 309 13.27 -22.53 -11.14
N VAL A 310 12.38 -22.42 -10.16
CA VAL A 310 11.87 -23.57 -9.38
C VAL A 310 10.57 -24.13 -9.96
N GLY A 311 10.04 -23.55 -11.04
CA GLY A 311 8.81 -24.01 -11.69
C GLY A 311 7.53 -23.75 -10.89
N LEU A 312 7.50 -22.68 -10.07
CA LEU A 312 6.32 -22.27 -9.32
C LEU A 312 5.35 -21.44 -10.18
N ILE A 313 5.91 -20.77 -11.20
CA ILE A 313 5.17 -19.94 -12.19
C ILE A 313 5.72 -20.16 -13.59
#